data_3e7847034a02bb327638804e1f9a2db3
#
_entry.id   3e7847034a02bb327638804e1f9a2db3
#
_cell.length_a   1.000
_cell.length_b   1.000
_cell.length_c   1.000
_cell.angle_alpha   90.00
_cell.angle_beta   90.00
_cell.angle_gamma   90.00
#
_symmetry.space_group_name_H-M   'P 1'
#
loop_
_entity.id
_entity.type
_entity.pdbx_description
1 polymer ?
#
loop_
_entity_poly.entity_id
_entity_poly.type
_entity_poly.pdbx_seq_one_letter_code
_entity_poly.pdbx_strand_id
1 'polypeptide(L)'
;MKIAYFDTEIDPTSHKVLDIGCILEGGRTFHSHSIPGFVDILKGVTFICGHNILLHDLKFIHQSVTAAGIQLSNAIDTLYWSPLLFPNEPYHALLKDDKLQTEDNNNPLNDAMKARDLFHDEVASFLRLKEDFKRIFWLLLHDQKEFAAFFSCIGYNCAKTETEAIIRQNFHPYICQNADLQRIIGAYPIELAYSLALIACNNRNSITPPWVSKNFHAVESILFQLRGKPCLTGCAYCDRSLDAEQGLKDFFNFDAYRTYEGQPLQKKAVEAALRNKSILAVFPTGGGKSITFQVPALMSGQNVKGL
;
A
#
# COMPACT_ATOMS: atom_id res chain seq x y z
N MET A 1 18.10 -9.84 -19.60
CA MET A 1 16.87 -10.44 -19.05
C MET A 1 15.74 -10.14 -20.03
N LYS A 2 14.81 -11.08 -20.28
CA LYS A 2 13.75 -10.88 -21.28
C LYS A 2 12.42 -10.76 -20.56
N ILE A 3 11.83 -9.55 -20.58
CA ILE A 3 10.53 -9.25 -20.00
C ILE A 3 9.55 -8.94 -21.13
N ALA A 4 8.32 -9.41 -21.00
CA ALA A 4 7.20 -9.01 -21.84
C ALA A 4 6.17 -8.28 -20.97
N TYR A 5 5.79 -7.11 -21.40
CA TYR A 5 4.73 -6.30 -20.79
C TYR A 5 3.48 -6.46 -21.63
N PHE A 6 2.35 -6.74 -21.01
CA PHE A 6 1.11 -6.93 -21.74
C PHE A 6 -0.10 -6.46 -20.95
N ASP A 7 -1.15 -6.21 -21.69
CA ASP A 7 -2.50 -5.95 -21.20
C ASP A 7 -3.51 -6.64 -22.14
N THR A 8 -4.70 -6.98 -21.65
CA THR A 8 -5.74 -7.66 -22.44
C THR A 8 -7.09 -6.98 -22.27
N GLU A 9 -7.80 -6.84 -23.38
CA GLU A 9 -9.22 -6.48 -23.37
C GLU A 9 -10.07 -7.74 -23.36
N ILE A 10 -10.93 -7.87 -22.35
CA ILE A 10 -11.77 -9.03 -22.14
C ILE A 10 -13.24 -8.63 -22.27
N ASP A 11 -14.01 -9.37 -23.05
CA ASP A 11 -15.46 -9.20 -23.10
C ASP A 11 -16.10 -9.53 -21.75
N PRO A 12 -16.78 -8.59 -21.11
CA PRO A 12 -17.32 -8.79 -19.76
C PRO A 12 -18.43 -9.84 -19.68
N THR A 13 -19.08 -10.15 -20.80
CA THR A 13 -20.21 -11.10 -20.87
C THR A 13 -19.73 -12.49 -21.23
N SER A 14 -18.94 -12.61 -22.28
CA SER A 14 -18.50 -13.91 -22.79
C SER A 14 -17.18 -14.38 -22.23
N HIS A 15 -16.44 -13.50 -21.51
CA HIS A 15 -15.10 -13.73 -20.99
C HIS A 15 -14.06 -14.11 -22.06
N LYS A 16 -14.32 -13.74 -23.31
CA LYS A 16 -13.39 -13.95 -24.42
C LYS A 16 -12.38 -12.80 -24.49
N VAL A 17 -11.15 -13.13 -24.86
CA VAL A 17 -10.13 -12.14 -25.17
C VAL A 17 -10.52 -11.44 -26.47
N LEU A 18 -10.72 -10.13 -26.42
CA LEU A 18 -11.05 -9.28 -27.55
C LEU A 18 -9.80 -8.76 -28.24
N ASP A 19 -8.80 -8.38 -27.46
CA ASP A 19 -7.56 -7.83 -27.96
C ASP A 19 -6.42 -8.05 -26.97
N ILE A 20 -5.17 -8.06 -27.44
CA ILE A 20 -3.97 -8.22 -26.63
C ILE A 20 -2.92 -7.23 -27.12
N GLY A 21 -2.46 -6.38 -26.24
CA GLY A 21 -1.29 -5.54 -26.42
C GLY A 21 -0.10 -6.11 -25.69
N CYS A 22 1.03 -6.24 -26.36
CA CYS A 22 2.27 -6.71 -25.75
C CYS A 22 3.48 -5.95 -26.29
N ILE A 23 4.41 -5.61 -25.41
CA ILE A 23 5.70 -5.06 -25.79
C ILE A 23 6.81 -5.81 -25.04
N LEU A 24 7.84 -6.21 -25.75
CA LEU A 24 9.05 -6.79 -25.17
C LEU A 24 9.99 -5.68 -24.69
N GLU A 25 10.84 -5.97 -23.71
CA GLU A 25 11.89 -5.07 -23.22
C GLU A 25 12.76 -4.49 -24.35
N GLY A 26 12.99 -5.25 -25.43
CA GLY A 26 13.73 -4.80 -26.62
C GLY A 26 12.93 -3.95 -27.60
N GLY A 27 11.69 -3.54 -27.28
CA GLY A 27 10.85 -2.67 -28.09
C GLY A 27 10.01 -3.37 -29.16
N ARG A 28 10.13 -4.69 -29.34
CA ARG A 28 9.24 -5.44 -30.26
C ARG A 28 7.83 -5.47 -29.69
N THR A 29 6.87 -5.12 -30.52
CA THR A 29 5.44 -5.04 -30.12
C THR A 29 4.60 -6.11 -30.80
N PHE A 30 3.45 -6.40 -30.17
CA PHE A 30 2.37 -7.22 -30.69
C PHE A 30 1.04 -6.58 -30.31
N HIS A 31 0.12 -6.49 -31.26
CA HIS A 31 -1.22 -5.97 -31.04
C HIS A 31 -2.19 -6.74 -31.90
N SER A 32 -2.96 -7.65 -31.33
CA SER A 32 -3.90 -8.50 -32.06
C SER A 32 -4.72 -9.37 -31.09
N HIS A 33 -5.88 -9.82 -31.53
CA HIS A 33 -6.70 -10.82 -30.84
C HIS A 33 -6.15 -12.27 -30.98
N SER A 34 -5.06 -12.48 -31.74
CA SER A 34 -4.51 -13.80 -32.02
C SER A 34 -3.78 -14.41 -30.83
N ILE A 35 -4.37 -15.35 -30.14
CA ILE A 35 -3.75 -16.13 -29.07
C ILE A 35 -2.47 -16.85 -29.55
N PRO A 36 -2.46 -17.56 -30.70
CA PRO A 36 -1.22 -18.17 -31.21
C PRO A 36 -0.09 -17.15 -31.43
N GLY A 37 -0.41 -15.98 -32.00
CA GLY A 37 0.56 -14.89 -32.19
C GLY A 37 1.11 -14.36 -30.88
N PHE A 38 0.27 -14.24 -29.86
CA PHE A 38 0.70 -13.86 -28.51
C PHE A 38 1.62 -14.91 -27.88
N VAL A 39 1.30 -16.19 -27.99
CA VAL A 39 2.19 -17.28 -27.55
C VAL A 39 3.53 -17.21 -28.25
N ASP A 40 3.55 -16.93 -29.56
CA ASP A 40 4.78 -16.84 -30.34
C ASP A 40 5.70 -15.68 -29.93
N ILE A 41 5.13 -14.50 -29.64
CA ILE A 41 5.95 -13.36 -29.16
C ILE A 41 6.53 -13.60 -27.78
N LEU A 42 5.86 -14.37 -26.93
CA LEU A 42 6.31 -14.72 -25.59
C LEU A 42 7.41 -15.78 -25.56
N LYS A 43 7.71 -16.48 -26.65
CA LYS A 43 8.74 -17.52 -26.67
C LYS A 43 10.12 -16.99 -26.29
N GLY A 44 10.73 -17.63 -25.28
CA GLY A 44 12.04 -17.27 -24.73
C GLY A 44 12.02 -16.03 -23.81
N VAL A 45 10.85 -15.52 -23.43
CA VAL A 45 10.65 -14.56 -22.38
C VAL A 45 10.79 -15.26 -21.02
N THR A 46 11.40 -14.57 -20.04
CA THR A 46 11.60 -15.11 -18.69
C THR A 46 10.52 -14.62 -17.72
N PHE A 47 10.23 -13.33 -17.78
CA PHE A 47 9.23 -12.69 -16.92
C PHE A 47 8.14 -12.03 -17.76
N ILE A 48 6.93 -12.05 -17.23
CA ILE A 48 5.82 -11.24 -17.73
C ILE A 48 5.48 -10.17 -16.71
N CYS A 49 5.07 -9.01 -17.19
CA CYS A 49 4.70 -7.88 -16.36
C CYS A 49 3.46 -7.18 -16.94
N GLY A 50 2.66 -6.60 -16.08
CA GLY A 50 1.54 -5.75 -16.45
C GLY A 50 0.89 -5.15 -15.22
N HIS A 51 -0.21 -4.45 -15.40
CA HIS A 51 -0.90 -3.76 -14.32
C HIS A 51 -2.21 -4.47 -13.97
N ASN A 52 -2.35 -4.97 -12.76
CA ASN A 52 -3.47 -5.78 -12.29
C ASN A 52 -3.60 -7.15 -13.00
N ILE A 53 -2.53 -7.65 -13.58
CA ILE A 53 -2.54 -8.89 -14.36
C ILE A 53 -2.86 -10.13 -13.51
N LEU A 54 -2.45 -10.15 -12.24
CA LEU A 54 -2.68 -11.28 -11.35
C LEU A 54 -4.17 -11.48 -11.02
N LEU A 55 -4.92 -10.38 -10.90
CA LEU A 55 -6.34 -10.41 -10.56
C LEU A 55 -7.24 -10.33 -11.80
N HIS A 56 -6.73 -9.95 -12.96
CA HIS A 56 -7.51 -9.78 -14.17
C HIS A 56 -7.03 -10.68 -15.32
N ASP A 57 -6.01 -10.30 -16.03
CA ASP A 57 -5.60 -10.88 -17.30
C ASP A 57 -5.24 -12.37 -17.21
N LEU A 58 -4.44 -12.75 -16.22
CA LEU A 58 -4.00 -14.14 -16.07
C LEU A 58 -5.14 -15.13 -15.79
N LYS A 59 -6.30 -14.66 -15.35
CA LYS A 59 -7.50 -15.53 -15.26
C LYS A 59 -7.92 -16.10 -16.60
N PHE A 60 -7.68 -15.35 -17.67
CA PHE A 60 -8.13 -15.70 -19.02
C PHE A 60 -7.02 -16.26 -19.91
N ILE A 61 -5.77 -15.80 -19.72
CA ILE A 61 -4.66 -16.15 -20.63
C ILE A 61 -3.55 -16.98 -19.98
N HIS A 62 -3.71 -17.47 -18.72
CA HIS A 62 -2.68 -18.26 -18.04
C HIS A 62 -2.23 -19.50 -18.85
N GLN A 63 -3.15 -20.16 -19.57
CA GLN A 63 -2.80 -21.30 -20.44
C GLN A 63 -1.90 -20.89 -21.61
N SER A 64 -2.12 -19.71 -22.17
CA SER A 64 -1.30 -19.18 -23.27
C SER A 64 0.10 -18.82 -22.77
N VAL A 65 0.21 -18.23 -21.57
CA VAL A 65 1.48 -17.92 -20.93
C VAL A 65 2.27 -19.20 -20.65
N THR A 66 1.64 -20.21 -20.08
CA THR A 66 2.29 -21.50 -19.81
C THR A 66 2.66 -22.27 -21.09
N ALA A 67 1.84 -22.18 -22.14
CA ALA A 67 2.16 -22.75 -23.45
C ALA A 67 3.39 -22.11 -24.10
N ALA A 68 3.69 -20.85 -23.80
CA ALA A 68 4.92 -20.17 -24.22
C ALA A 68 6.15 -20.59 -23.39
N GLY A 69 5.99 -21.44 -22.36
CA GLY A 69 7.04 -21.93 -21.50
C GLY A 69 7.35 -21.02 -20.28
N ILE A 70 6.48 -20.05 -19.98
CA ILE A 70 6.66 -19.13 -18.86
C ILE A 70 5.95 -19.67 -17.62
N GLN A 71 6.64 -19.70 -16.49
CA GLN A 71 6.05 -20.04 -15.20
C GLN A 71 5.24 -18.85 -14.67
N LEU A 72 4.02 -19.11 -14.16
CA LEU A 72 3.18 -18.05 -13.58
C LEU A 72 3.80 -17.41 -12.34
N SER A 73 4.72 -18.09 -11.65
CA SER A 73 5.54 -17.52 -10.58
C SER A 73 6.49 -16.42 -11.06
N ASN A 74 6.67 -16.24 -12.37
CA ASN A 74 7.48 -15.19 -12.98
C ASN A 74 6.60 -14.00 -13.46
N ALA A 75 5.36 -13.91 -13.00
CA ALA A 75 4.48 -12.78 -13.27
C ALA A 75 4.71 -11.65 -12.27
N ILE A 76 4.89 -10.44 -12.77
CA ILE A 76 5.07 -9.21 -12.00
C ILE A 76 3.85 -8.33 -12.22
N ASP A 77 3.26 -7.86 -11.14
CA ASP A 77 2.09 -6.99 -11.19
C ASP A 77 2.44 -5.62 -10.59
N THR A 78 2.48 -4.59 -11.40
CA THR A 78 2.83 -3.23 -10.98
C THR A 78 1.81 -2.67 -9.98
N LEU A 79 0.55 -3.08 -10.02
CA LEU A 79 -0.44 -2.60 -9.05
C LEU A 79 -0.14 -3.03 -7.60
N TYR A 80 0.54 -4.15 -7.41
CA TYR A 80 0.97 -4.59 -6.07
C TYR A 80 2.18 -3.80 -5.55
N TRP A 81 3.09 -3.41 -6.44
CA TRP A 81 4.31 -2.67 -6.08
C TRP A 81 4.11 -1.17 -5.93
N SER A 82 3.22 -0.60 -6.74
CA SER A 82 2.99 0.84 -6.77
C SER A 82 2.64 1.44 -5.39
N PRO A 83 1.74 0.85 -4.54
CA PRO A 83 1.47 1.40 -3.22
C PRO A 83 2.64 1.31 -2.23
N LEU A 84 3.57 0.37 -2.43
CA LEU A 84 4.76 0.25 -1.59
C LEU A 84 5.79 1.33 -1.92
N LEU A 85 5.93 1.67 -3.20
CA LEU A 85 6.99 2.52 -3.72
C LEU A 85 6.55 3.98 -3.89
N PHE A 86 5.24 4.21 -4.04
CA PHE A 86 4.62 5.53 -4.16
C PHE A 86 3.51 5.75 -3.12
N PRO A 87 3.78 5.56 -1.80
CA PRO A 87 2.76 5.58 -0.75
C PRO A 87 2.12 6.96 -0.52
N ASN A 88 2.60 8.01 -1.19
CA ASN A 88 1.99 9.34 -1.17
C ASN A 88 0.81 9.45 -2.15
N GLU A 89 0.75 8.56 -3.14
CA GLU A 89 -0.29 8.57 -4.15
C GLU A 89 -1.54 7.85 -3.63
N PRO A 90 -2.72 8.47 -3.68
CA PRO A 90 -3.95 7.84 -3.20
C PRO A 90 -4.52 6.81 -4.19
N TYR A 91 -4.15 6.89 -5.45
CA TYR A 91 -4.63 6.03 -6.53
C TYR A 91 -3.47 5.46 -7.33
N HIS A 92 -3.57 4.18 -7.64
CA HIS A 92 -2.52 3.42 -8.34
C HIS A 92 -3.00 2.79 -9.65
N ALA A 93 -4.20 3.15 -10.14
CA ALA A 93 -4.65 2.74 -11.47
C ALA A 93 -3.84 3.47 -12.54
N LEU A 94 -3.56 2.80 -13.67
CA LEU A 94 -2.98 3.46 -14.84
C LEU A 94 -3.91 4.59 -15.29
N LEU A 95 -3.34 5.78 -15.46
CA LEU A 95 -4.10 6.93 -15.97
C LEU A 95 -4.51 6.63 -17.42
N LYS A 96 -5.81 6.61 -17.67
CA LYS A 96 -6.35 6.63 -19.04
C LYS A 96 -6.23 8.07 -19.55
N ASP A 97 -5.45 8.25 -20.61
CA ASP A 97 -5.32 9.54 -21.25
C ASP A 97 -6.70 9.98 -21.77
N ASP A 98 -7.10 11.19 -21.35
CA ASP A 98 -8.30 11.93 -21.73
C ASP A 98 -9.55 11.12 -22.11
N LYS A 99 -10.48 11.01 -21.17
CA LYS A 99 -11.87 10.52 -21.42
C LYS A 99 -12.67 11.34 -22.44
N LEU A 100 -12.07 12.35 -23.07
CA LEU A 100 -12.74 13.32 -23.95
C LEU A 100 -12.45 13.12 -25.44
N GLN A 101 -11.56 12.23 -25.84
CA GLN A 101 -11.26 11.97 -27.24
C GLN A 101 -11.43 10.50 -27.59
N THR A 102 -12.53 10.21 -28.32
CA THR A 102 -12.76 9.19 -29.36
C THR A 102 -12.03 7.83 -29.31
N GLU A 103 -12.76 6.80 -29.66
CA GLU A 103 -12.44 5.42 -30.14
C GLU A 103 -11.12 4.71 -29.74
N ASP A 104 -10.04 5.42 -29.36
CA ASP A 104 -8.77 4.89 -28.90
C ASP A 104 -8.72 4.56 -27.38
N ASN A 105 -9.86 4.63 -26.71
CA ASN A 105 -9.94 4.59 -25.24
C ASN A 105 -9.63 3.22 -24.60
N ASN A 106 -9.52 2.15 -25.39
CA ASN A 106 -9.18 0.81 -24.91
C ASN A 106 -8.13 0.18 -25.84
N ASN A 107 -6.91 0.72 -25.82
CA ASN A 107 -5.81 0.15 -26.59
C ASN A 107 -4.87 -0.60 -25.64
N PRO A 108 -4.94 -1.95 -25.59
CA PRO A 108 -4.12 -2.73 -24.65
C PRO A 108 -2.63 -2.60 -24.91
N LEU A 109 -2.19 -2.23 -26.12
CA LEU A 109 -0.78 -1.96 -26.37
C LEU A 109 -0.31 -0.68 -25.66
N ASN A 110 -1.12 0.36 -25.62
CA ASN A 110 -0.81 1.58 -24.88
C ASN A 110 -0.73 1.30 -23.36
N ASP A 111 -1.67 0.51 -22.82
CA ASP A 111 -1.68 0.15 -21.41
C ASP A 111 -0.51 -0.79 -21.06
N ALA A 112 -0.10 -1.68 -21.95
CA ALA A 112 1.14 -2.46 -21.82
C ALA A 112 2.40 -1.56 -21.81
N MET A 113 2.46 -0.51 -22.63
CA MET A 113 3.55 0.47 -22.62
C MET A 113 3.59 1.26 -21.31
N LYS A 114 2.44 1.72 -20.80
CA LYS A 114 2.35 2.42 -19.51
C LYS A 114 2.76 1.50 -18.35
N ALA A 115 2.36 0.23 -18.37
CA ALA A 115 2.77 -0.75 -17.37
C ALA A 115 4.28 -0.99 -17.39
N ARG A 116 4.92 -1.01 -18.57
CA ARG A 116 6.36 -1.07 -18.72
C ARG A 116 7.04 0.15 -18.09
N ASP A 117 6.58 1.33 -18.42
CA ASP A 117 7.17 2.58 -17.93
C ASP A 117 7.01 2.68 -16.39
N LEU A 118 5.83 2.32 -15.86
CA LEU A 118 5.60 2.22 -14.43
C LEU A 118 6.53 1.19 -13.76
N PHE A 119 6.74 0.01 -14.35
CA PHE A 119 7.67 -0.98 -13.83
C PHE A 119 9.09 -0.44 -13.73
N HIS A 120 9.57 0.30 -14.75
CA HIS A 120 10.88 0.95 -14.68
C HIS A 120 10.96 2.00 -13.57
N ASP A 121 9.91 2.79 -13.38
CA ASP A 121 9.83 3.76 -12.29
C ASP A 121 9.82 3.06 -10.91
N GLU A 122 9.12 1.95 -10.79
CA GLU A 122 9.10 1.10 -9.59
C GLU A 122 10.48 0.53 -9.28
N VAL A 123 11.16 -0.04 -10.27
CA VAL A 123 12.54 -0.53 -10.10
C VAL A 123 13.48 0.60 -9.68
N ALA A 124 13.41 1.74 -10.35
CA ALA A 124 14.23 2.91 -10.01
C ALA A 124 13.92 3.43 -8.59
N SER A 125 12.65 3.43 -8.20
CA SER A 125 12.22 3.83 -6.85
C SER A 125 12.70 2.85 -5.79
N PHE A 126 12.55 1.54 -6.02
CA PHE A 126 13.06 0.50 -5.12
C PHE A 126 14.58 0.62 -4.91
N LEU A 127 15.34 0.78 -5.98
CA LEU A 127 16.80 0.89 -5.90
C LEU A 127 17.26 2.15 -5.13
N ARG A 128 16.48 3.23 -5.14
CA ARG A 128 16.73 4.46 -4.37
C ARG A 128 16.36 4.36 -2.89
N LEU A 129 15.59 3.36 -2.47
CA LEU A 129 15.28 3.17 -1.04
C LEU A 129 16.57 2.98 -0.23
N LYS A 130 16.53 3.41 1.04
CA LYS A 130 17.57 3.07 2.01
C LYS A 130 17.70 1.55 2.11
N GLU A 131 18.93 1.05 2.31
CA GLU A 131 19.18 -0.39 2.32
C GLU A 131 18.33 -1.16 3.32
N ASP A 132 18.12 -0.62 4.51
CA ASP A 132 17.25 -1.26 5.51
C ASP A 132 15.80 -1.40 5.06
N PHE A 133 15.27 -0.43 4.29
CA PHE A 133 13.93 -0.53 3.73
C PHE A 133 13.83 -1.60 2.64
N LYS A 134 14.82 -1.70 1.76
CA LYS A 134 14.90 -2.78 0.76
C LYS A 134 14.94 -4.14 1.44
N ARG A 135 15.74 -4.27 2.51
CA ARG A 135 15.82 -5.49 3.32
C ARG A 135 14.50 -5.83 4.00
N ILE A 136 13.82 -4.85 4.61
CA ILE A 136 12.50 -5.05 5.23
C ILE A 136 11.50 -5.57 4.20
N PHE A 137 11.40 -4.94 3.02
CA PHE A 137 10.49 -5.39 1.98
C PHE A 137 10.87 -6.78 1.48
N TRP A 138 12.15 -7.07 1.29
CA TRP A 138 12.57 -8.41 0.90
C TRP A 138 12.22 -9.47 1.97
N LEU A 139 12.52 -9.21 3.24
CA LEU A 139 12.23 -10.13 4.34
C LEU A 139 10.73 -10.43 4.50
N LEU A 140 9.87 -9.46 4.22
CA LEU A 140 8.42 -9.62 4.31
C LEU A 140 7.79 -10.24 3.06
N LEU A 141 8.37 -10.01 1.87
CA LEU A 141 7.66 -10.21 0.61
C LEU A 141 8.31 -11.23 -0.34
N HIS A 142 9.58 -11.65 -0.15
CA HIS A 142 10.27 -12.52 -1.11
C HIS A 142 9.62 -13.91 -1.25
N ASP A 143 8.95 -14.40 -0.22
CA ASP A 143 8.22 -15.67 -0.22
C ASP A 143 6.74 -15.51 -0.60
N GLN A 144 6.27 -14.27 -0.84
CA GLN A 144 4.89 -13.99 -1.25
C GLN A 144 4.78 -14.07 -2.77
N LYS A 145 3.86 -14.90 -3.26
CA LYS A 145 3.71 -15.22 -4.70
C LYS A 145 3.48 -14.00 -5.58
N GLU A 146 2.86 -12.95 -5.02
CA GLU A 146 2.56 -11.69 -5.73
C GLU A 146 3.81 -10.80 -5.89
N PHE A 147 4.87 -11.04 -5.09
CA PHE A 147 6.04 -10.16 -5.00
C PHE A 147 7.36 -10.84 -5.39
N ALA A 148 7.45 -12.16 -5.26
CA ALA A 148 8.69 -12.92 -5.46
C ALA A 148 9.32 -12.70 -6.84
N ALA A 149 8.49 -12.61 -7.90
CA ALA A 149 8.95 -12.40 -9.26
C ALA A 149 9.70 -11.09 -9.45
N PHE A 150 9.30 -10.02 -8.79
CA PHE A 150 9.97 -8.72 -8.88
C PHE A 150 11.41 -8.80 -8.36
N PHE A 151 11.61 -9.35 -7.16
CA PHE A 151 12.96 -9.50 -6.59
C PHE A 151 13.85 -10.38 -7.46
N SER A 152 13.30 -11.48 -7.97
CA SER A 152 14.03 -12.37 -8.90
C SER A 152 14.39 -11.65 -10.19
N CYS A 153 13.48 -10.83 -10.71
CA CYS A 153 13.66 -10.06 -11.93
C CYS A 153 14.75 -9.01 -11.79
N ILE A 154 14.81 -8.25 -10.69
CA ILE A 154 15.84 -7.23 -10.48
C ILE A 154 17.14 -7.80 -9.87
N GLY A 155 17.17 -9.10 -9.56
CA GLY A 155 18.34 -9.77 -8.96
C GLY A 155 18.62 -9.31 -7.52
N TYR A 156 17.63 -8.80 -6.79
CA TYR A 156 17.81 -8.38 -5.41
C TYR A 156 17.56 -9.54 -4.44
N ASN A 157 18.54 -9.79 -3.58
CA ASN A 157 18.43 -10.70 -2.46
C ASN A 157 19.25 -10.17 -1.28
N CYS A 158 18.92 -10.60 -0.06
CA CYS A 158 19.70 -10.29 1.13
C CYS A 158 19.74 -11.49 2.08
N ALA A 159 20.68 -11.45 3.03
CA ALA A 159 20.73 -12.47 4.06
C ALA A 159 19.48 -12.41 4.96
N LYS A 160 18.91 -13.56 5.29
CA LYS A 160 17.83 -13.66 6.28
C LYS A 160 18.36 -13.19 7.63
N THR A 161 17.70 -12.20 8.21
CA THR A 161 17.99 -11.64 9.52
C THR A 161 16.69 -11.60 10.32
N GLU A 162 16.79 -11.27 11.60
CA GLU A 162 15.61 -11.09 12.43
C GLU A 162 14.78 -9.88 11.95
N THR A 163 13.67 -10.15 11.26
CA THR A 163 12.82 -9.15 10.63
C THR A 163 12.27 -8.13 11.64
N GLU A 164 11.88 -8.59 12.83
CA GLU A 164 11.39 -7.72 13.88
C GLU A 164 12.44 -6.70 14.32
N ALA A 165 13.69 -7.13 14.51
CA ALA A 165 14.76 -6.26 14.97
C ALA A 165 15.03 -5.11 13.99
N ILE A 166 15.11 -5.39 12.69
CA ILE A 166 15.33 -4.35 11.67
C ILE A 166 14.14 -3.41 11.56
N ILE A 167 12.90 -3.89 11.67
CA ILE A 167 11.71 -3.02 11.71
C ILE A 167 11.75 -2.14 12.94
N ARG A 168 11.99 -2.66 14.14
CA ARG A 168 12.06 -1.85 15.36
C ARG A 168 13.15 -0.80 15.26
N GLN A 169 14.32 -1.15 14.77
CA GLN A 169 15.43 -0.19 14.62
C GLN A 169 15.05 1.00 13.72
N ASN A 170 14.37 0.74 12.60
CA ASN A 170 14.06 1.79 11.62
C ASN A 170 12.77 2.56 11.93
N PHE A 171 11.82 1.94 12.62
CA PHE A 171 10.50 2.52 12.90
C PHE A 171 10.28 2.90 14.36
N HIS A 172 11.27 2.72 15.25
CA HIS A 172 11.17 3.03 16.69
C HIS A 172 10.52 4.40 16.99
N PRO A 173 10.82 5.50 16.26
CA PRO A 173 10.19 6.79 16.57
C PRO A 173 8.74 6.91 16.08
N TYR A 174 8.26 5.98 15.25
CA TYR A 174 7.03 6.11 14.50
C TYR A 174 5.96 5.08 14.86
N ILE A 175 6.30 4.07 15.65
CA ILE A 175 5.38 2.99 16.05
C ILE A 175 5.49 2.69 17.56
N CYS A 176 4.44 2.08 18.10
CA CYS A 176 4.44 1.62 19.49
C CYS A 176 5.53 0.56 19.72
N GLN A 177 6.37 0.78 20.73
CA GLN A 177 7.48 -0.11 21.09
C GLN A 177 6.99 -1.47 21.59
N ASN A 178 5.76 -1.55 22.09
CA ASN A 178 5.15 -2.76 22.63
C ASN A 178 4.13 -3.39 21.65
N ALA A 179 4.14 -3.00 20.37
CA ALA A 179 3.34 -3.67 19.36
C ALA A 179 3.84 -5.09 19.12
N ASP A 180 2.91 -6.04 18.96
CA ASP A 180 3.21 -7.46 18.69
C ASP A 180 3.63 -7.67 17.23
N LEU A 181 4.84 -7.20 16.90
CA LEU A 181 5.38 -7.30 15.54
C LEU A 181 5.59 -8.74 15.11
N GLN A 182 6.01 -9.63 16.02
CA GLN A 182 6.28 -11.03 15.67
C GLN A 182 5.02 -11.70 15.12
N ARG A 183 3.88 -11.51 15.79
CA ARG A 183 2.60 -12.03 15.31
C ARG A 183 2.19 -11.42 13.98
N ILE A 184 2.38 -10.11 13.81
CA ILE A 184 2.02 -9.41 12.57
C ILE A 184 2.89 -9.89 11.41
N ILE A 185 4.20 -10.02 11.59
CA ILE A 185 5.14 -10.57 10.59
C ILE A 185 4.72 -11.97 10.14
N GLY A 186 4.35 -12.83 11.08
CA GLY A 186 3.99 -14.21 10.77
C GLY A 186 2.62 -14.36 10.08
N ALA A 187 1.65 -13.49 10.41
CA ALA A 187 0.27 -13.63 9.95
C ALA A 187 -0.08 -12.70 8.77
N TYR A 188 0.56 -11.54 8.64
CA TYR A 188 0.18 -10.46 7.73
C TYR A 188 1.40 -9.74 7.14
N PRO A 189 2.36 -10.45 6.51
CA PRO A 189 3.59 -9.82 6.03
C PRO A 189 3.35 -8.78 4.93
N ILE A 190 2.40 -9.01 4.03
CA ILE A 190 2.07 -8.07 2.93
C ILE A 190 1.44 -6.80 3.50
N GLU A 191 0.43 -6.95 4.35
CA GLU A 191 -0.26 -5.83 4.97
C GLU A 191 0.68 -5.02 5.88
N LEU A 192 1.63 -5.69 6.54
CA LEU A 192 2.67 -5.00 7.29
C LEU A 192 3.57 -4.18 6.38
N ALA A 193 3.98 -4.71 5.22
CA ALA A 193 4.80 -3.98 4.26
C ALA A 193 4.09 -2.70 3.78
N TYR A 194 2.80 -2.77 3.41
CA TYR A 194 2.00 -1.59 3.06
C TYR A 194 1.88 -0.60 4.22
N SER A 195 1.63 -1.10 5.44
CA SER A 195 1.54 -0.26 6.64
C SER A 195 2.86 0.49 6.88
N LEU A 196 4.00 -0.19 6.76
CA LEU A 196 5.31 0.42 6.95
C LEU A 196 5.64 1.44 5.85
N ALA A 197 5.25 1.18 4.60
CA ALA A 197 5.39 2.15 3.51
C ALA A 197 4.59 3.44 3.80
N LEU A 198 3.34 3.32 4.22
CA LEU A 198 2.48 4.45 4.61
C LEU A 198 3.05 5.24 5.80
N ILE A 199 3.61 4.54 6.80
CA ILE A 199 4.24 5.18 7.95
C ILE A 199 5.50 5.95 7.52
N ALA A 200 6.31 5.35 6.64
CA ALA A 200 7.58 5.91 6.19
C ALA A 200 7.44 7.16 5.33
N CYS A 201 6.35 7.31 4.57
CA CYS A 201 6.17 8.48 3.71
C CYS A 201 5.99 9.80 4.47
N ASN A 202 5.72 9.74 5.77
CA ASN A 202 5.57 10.90 6.68
C ASN A 202 4.64 12.02 6.14
N ASN A 203 3.71 11.68 5.25
CA ASN A 203 2.73 12.62 4.72
C ASN A 203 1.46 12.56 5.57
N ARG A 204 1.08 13.69 6.18
CA ARG A 204 -0.13 13.79 7.02
C ARG A 204 -1.43 13.54 6.24
N ASN A 205 -1.41 13.80 4.94
CA ASN A 205 -2.57 13.67 4.06
C ASN A 205 -2.60 12.32 3.31
N SER A 206 -1.61 11.45 3.49
CA SER A 206 -1.65 10.13 2.86
C SER A 206 -2.73 9.27 3.50
N ILE A 207 -3.46 8.57 2.67
CA ILE A 207 -4.50 7.62 3.07
C ILE A 207 -4.11 6.21 2.62
N THR A 208 -4.70 5.20 3.22
CA THR A 208 -4.61 3.84 2.69
C THR A 208 -5.26 3.84 1.30
N PRO A 209 -4.54 3.47 0.23
CA PRO A 209 -5.13 3.47 -1.11
C PRO A 209 -6.36 2.56 -1.16
N PRO A 210 -7.46 2.95 -1.84
CA PRO A 210 -8.70 2.17 -1.88
C PRO A 210 -8.52 0.74 -2.39
N TRP A 211 -7.60 0.53 -3.33
CA TRP A 211 -7.26 -0.80 -3.81
C TRP A 211 -6.61 -1.65 -2.73
N VAL A 212 -5.72 -1.07 -1.92
CA VAL A 212 -5.08 -1.76 -0.78
C VAL A 212 -6.11 -2.11 0.28
N SER A 213 -6.96 -1.16 0.72
CA SER A 213 -8.04 -1.43 1.69
C SER A 213 -8.97 -2.54 1.21
N LYS A 214 -9.29 -2.58 -0.10
CA LYS A 214 -10.17 -3.60 -0.69
C LYS A 214 -9.55 -4.99 -0.72
N ASN A 215 -8.25 -5.11 -0.97
CA ASN A 215 -7.59 -6.40 -1.18
C ASN A 215 -6.81 -6.89 0.04
N PHE A 216 -6.43 -6.00 0.95
CA PHE A 216 -5.61 -6.24 2.14
C PHE A 216 -6.26 -5.61 3.39
N HIS A 217 -7.39 -6.16 3.81
CA HIS A 217 -8.27 -5.59 4.85
C HIS A 217 -7.57 -5.39 6.21
N ALA A 218 -6.48 -6.12 6.49
CA ALA A 218 -5.80 -6.00 7.77
C ALA A 218 -4.89 -4.75 7.88
N VAL A 219 -4.61 -4.03 6.77
CA VAL A 219 -3.70 -2.86 6.76
C VAL A 219 -4.13 -1.80 7.79
N GLU A 220 -5.40 -1.40 7.80
CA GLU A 220 -5.90 -0.39 8.74
C GLU A 220 -5.83 -0.86 10.20
N SER A 221 -6.16 -2.13 10.44
CA SER A 221 -6.04 -2.73 11.77
C SER A 221 -4.58 -2.78 12.24
N ILE A 222 -3.63 -3.07 11.35
CA ILE A 222 -2.20 -3.09 11.65
C ILE A 222 -1.70 -1.66 11.93
N LEU A 223 -2.06 -0.68 11.11
CA LEU A 223 -1.75 0.73 11.37
C LEU A 223 -2.26 1.15 12.75
N PHE A 224 -3.49 0.77 13.10
CA PHE A 224 -4.05 1.05 14.42
C PHE A 224 -3.27 0.36 15.54
N GLN A 225 -2.89 -0.92 15.39
CA GLN A 225 -2.08 -1.63 16.37
C GLN A 225 -0.68 -1.02 16.54
N LEU A 226 -0.08 -0.56 15.45
CA LEU A 226 1.26 0.04 15.47
C LEU A 226 1.24 1.48 16.00
N ARG A 227 0.17 2.25 15.76
CA ARG A 227 0.19 3.71 15.94
C ARG A 227 -0.98 4.30 16.71
N GLY A 228 -2.16 3.71 16.67
CA GLY A 228 -3.38 4.27 17.25
C GLY A 228 -3.78 3.67 18.58
N LYS A 229 -3.27 2.48 18.93
CA LYS A 229 -3.60 1.79 20.17
C LYS A 229 -2.54 2.07 21.23
N PRO A 230 -2.90 2.78 22.34
CA PRO A 230 -1.94 3.00 23.42
C PRO A 230 -1.55 1.69 24.11
N CYS A 231 -0.27 1.48 24.36
CA CYS A 231 0.19 0.32 25.09
C CYS A 231 -0.04 0.51 26.62
N LEU A 232 -0.29 -0.61 27.31
CA LEU A 232 -0.61 -0.59 28.74
C LEU A 232 0.58 -0.21 29.61
N THR A 233 1.79 -0.56 29.18
CA THR A 233 3.05 -0.32 29.90
C THR A 233 3.61 1.08 29.69
N GLY A 234 3.05 1.85 28.73
CA GLY A 234 3.63 3.11 28.27
C GLY A 234 4.83 2.89 27.35
N CYS A 235 5.07 3.83 26.45
CA CYS A 235 6.30 3.92 25.67
C CYS A 235 6.43 5.32 25.07
N ALA A 236 7.67 5.72 24.72
CA ALA A 236 7.95 7.07 24.22
C ALA A 236 7.14 7.46 22.97
N TYR A 237 6.78 6.50 22.12
CA TYR A 237 5.88 6.75 20.98
C TYR A 237 4.46 7.08 21.45
N CYS A 238 3.86 6.20 22.30
CA CYS A 238 2.47 6.39 22.75
C CYS A 238 2.32 7.66 23.61
N ASP A 239 3.28 7.94 24.48
CA ASP A 239 3.27 9.11 25.34
C ASP A 239 3.26 10.42 24.52
N ARG A 240 4.02 10.46 23.42
CA ARG A 240 4.07 11.62 22.52
C ARG A 240 2.90 11.70 21.56
N SER A 241 2.57 10.58 20.88
CA SER A 241 1.63 10.58 19.75
C SER A 241 0.16 10.53 20.16
N LEU A 242 -0.11 10.21 21.42
CA LEU A 242 -1.44 10.17 22.02
C LEU A 242 -1.61 11.22 23.13
N ASP A 243 -0.75 12.23 23.16
CA ASP A 243 -0.85 13.36 24.07
C ASP A 243 -2.01 14.28 23.65
N ALA A 244 -3.02 14.38 24.51
CA ALA A 244 -4.21 15.19 24.28
C ALA A 244 -3.89 16.69 24.16
N GLU A 245 -2.94 17.23 24.94
CA GLU A 245 -2.58 18.65 24.92
C GLU A 245 -1.82 18.97 23.62
N GLN A 246 -0.92 18.11 23.20
CA GLN A 246 -0.20 18.26 21.94
C GLN A 246 -1.18 18.18 20.76
N GLY A 247 -2.15 17.25 20.78
CA GLY A 247 -3.19 17.16 19.76
C GLY A 247 -4.07 18.42 19.68
N LEU A 248 -4.46 18.99 20.82
CA LEU A 248 -5.20 20.25 20.85
C LEU A 248 -4.42 21.39 20.19
N LYS A 249 -3.13 21.49 20.49
CA LYS A 249 -2.25 22.52 19.94
C LYS A 249 -2.02 22.33 18.44
N ASP A 250 -1.76 21.10 18.00
CA ASP A 250 -1.43 20.79 16.61
C ASP A 250 -2.60 21.04 15.66
N PHE A 251 -3.83 20.74 16.07
CA PHE A 251 -5.00 20.82 15.20
C PHE A 251 -5.83 22.08 15.38
N PHE A 252 -5.82 22.69 16.56
CA PHE A 252 -6.69 23.84 16.89
C PHE A 252 -5.92 25.08 17.31
N ASN A 253 -4.61 24.98 17.52
CA ASN A 253 -3.74 26.04 18.02
C ASN A 253 -4.23 26.64 19.35
N PHE A 254 -4.80 25.78 20.21
CA PHE A 254 -5.20 26.15 21.56
C PHE A 254 -4.18 25.64 22.57
N ASP A 255 -3.81 26.48 23.55
CA ASP A 255 -2.80 26.13 24.56
C ASP A 255 -3.35 25.27 25.70
N ALA A 256 -4.68 25.28 25.94
CA ALA A 256 -5.30 24.53 27.01
C ALA A 256 -6.77 24.18 26.74
N TYR A 257 -7.21 23.07 27.31
CA TYR A 257 -8.61 22.69 27.39
C TYR A 257 -9.37 23.56 28.39
N ARG A 258 -10.67 23.79 28.16
CA ARG A 258 -11.52 24.48 29.12
C ARG A 258 -11.71 23.62 30.37
N THR A 259 -11.75 24.31 31.52
CA THR A 259 -12.12 23.72 32.80
C THR A 259 -13.55 24.12 33.17
N TYR A 260 -14.21 23.29 33.93
CA TYR A 260 -15.55 23.54 34.46
C TYR A 260 -15.51 23.34 35.96
N GLU A 261 -15.82 24.39 36.71
CA GLU A 261 -15.73 24.39 38.17
C GLU A 261 -14.38 23.87 38.66
N GLY A 262 -13.28 24.27 38.00
CA GLY A 262 -11.93 23.83 38.30
C GLY A 262 -11.58 22.40 37.81
N GLN A 263 -12.51 21.68 37.18
CA GLN A 263 -12.28 20.32 36.69
C GLN A 263 -11.92 20.32 35.19
N PRO A 264 -10.87 19.60 34.75
CA PRO A 264 -10.45 19.53 33.36
C PRO A 264 -11.28 18.50 32.55
N LEU A 265 -12.62 18.68 32.52
CA LEU A 265 -13.52 17.69 31.95
C LEU A 265 -13.34 17.47 30.45
N GLN A 266 -13.02 18.53 29.67
CA GLN A 266 -12.74 18.39 28.26
C GLN A 266 -11.49 17.52 28.04
N LYS A 267 -10.39 17.79 28.75
CA LYS A 267 -9.15 17.01 28.67
C LYS A 267 -9.40 15.54 29.01
N LYS A 268 -10.09 15.29 30.15
CA LYS A 268 -10.44 13.93 30.58
C LYS A 268 -11.25 13.17 29.53
N ALA A 269 -12.18 13.85 28.84
CA ALA A 269 -12.95 13.24 27.76
C ALA A 269 -12.08 12.86 26.56
N VAL A 270 -11.18 13.75 26.11
CA VAL A 270 -10.24 13.49 25.02
C VAL A 270 -9.30 12.34 25.39
N GLU A 271 -8.69 12.36 26.58
CA GLU A 271 -7.80 11.30 27.05
C GLU A 271 -8.49 9.93 27.12
N ALA A 272 -9.77 9.91 27.55
CA ALA A 272 -10.54 8.66 27.56
C ALA A 272 -10.81 8.14 26.14
N ALA A 273 -11.14 9.03 25.20
CA ALA A 273 -11.32 8.67 23.80
C ALA A 273 -10.01 8.15 23.17
N LEU A 274 -8.86 8.81 23.38
CA LEU A 274 -7.55 8.36 22.92
C LEU A 274 -7.15 7.00 23.49
N ARG A 275 -7.67 6.65 24.66
CA ARG A 275 -7.48 5.31 25.28
C ARG A 275 -8.54 4.30 24.87
N ASN A 276 -9.38 4.61 23.87
CA ASN A 276 -10.47 3.78 23.37
C ASN A 276 -11.49 3.39 24.46
N LYS A 277 -11.77 4.29 25.42
CA LYS A 277 -12.78 4.10 26.45
C LYS A 277 -14.10 4.69 26.01
N SER A 278 -15.19 3.95 26.21
CA SER A 278 -16.54 4.50 26.07
C SER A 278 -16.78 5.55 27.15
N ILE A 279 -17.28 6.72 26.76
CA ILE A 279 -17.58 7.84 27.66
C ILE A 279 -18.93 8.46 27.36
N LEU A 280 -19.56 8.99 28.40
CA LEU A 280 -20.66 9.93 28.30
C LEU A 280 -20.19 11.28 28.82
N ALA A 281 -20.05 12.27 27.91
CA ALA A 281 -19.59 13.61 28.27
C ALA A 281 -20.78 14.60 28.19
N VAL A 282 -21.17 15.19 29.34
CA VAL A 282 -22.25 16.17 29.44
C VAL A 282 -21.63 17.53 29.72
N PHE A 283 -21.86 18.48 28.80
CA PHE A 283 -21.40 19.85 28.91
C PHE A 283 -22.57 20.84 28.67
N PRO A 284 -22.55 22.04 29.25
CA PRO A 284 -23.54 23.07 28.94
C PRO A 284 -23.48 23.47 27.46
N THR A 285 -24.55 24.14 27.01
CA THR A 285 -24.57 24.74 25.65
C THR A 285 -23.46 25.75 25.53
N GLY A 286 -22.69 25.71 24.40
CA GLY A 286 -21.50 26.52 24.23
C GLY A 286 -20.26 26.02 24.97
N GLY A 287 -20.35 24.90 25.68
CA GLY A 287 -19.27 24.29 26.46
C GLY A 287 -18.17 23.61 25.65
N GLY A 288 -18.07 23.82 24.34
CA GLY A 288 -16.98 23.28 23.50
C GLY A 288 -16.96 21.76 23.41
N LYS A 289 -18.14 21.12 23.36
CA LYS A 289 -18.28 19.66 23.18
C LYS A 289 -17.55 19.14 21.93
N SER A 290 -17.51 19.92 20.85
CA SER A 290 -16.90 19.51 19.57
C SER A 290 -15.44 19.11 19.72
N ILE A 291 -14.67 19.81 20.52
CA ILE A 291 -13.24 19.51 20.79
C ILE A 291 -13.06 18.09 21.31
N THR A 292 -14.00 17.59 22.14
CA THR A 292 -13.83 16.29 22.81
C THR A 292 -13.93 15.09 21.89
N PHE A 293 -14.48 15.24 20.68
CA PHE A 293 -14.47 14.20 19.64
C PHE A 293 -13.62 14.58 18.42
N GLN A 294 -13.48 15.87 18.10
CA GLN A 294 -12.66 16.30 16.97
C GLN A 294 -11.16 16.05 17.18
N VAL A 295 -10.61 16.39 18.35
CA VAL A 295 -9.19 16.16 18.64
C VAL A 295 -8.83 14.68 18.52
N PRO A 296 -9.47 13.74 19.22
CA PRO A 296 -9.13 12.33 19.11
C PRO A 296 -9.37 11.77 17.69
N ALA A 297 -10.40 12.23 16.97
CA ALA A 297 -10.63 11.82 15.59
C ALA A 297 -9.50 12.27 14.65
N LEU A 298 -9.07 13.53 14.73
CA LEU A 298 -7.98 14.06 13.91
C LEU A 298 -6.63 13.40 14.24
N MET A 299 -6.36 13.15 15.54
CA MET A 299 -5.16 12.42 15.97
C MET A 299 -5.18 10.97 15.46
N SER A 300 -6.32 10.30 15.53
CA SER A 300 -6.51 8.95 15.00
C SER A 300 -6.29 8.92 13.49
N GLY A 301 -6.90 9.83 12.72
CA GLY A 301 -6.73 9.94 11.28
C GLY A 301 -5.27 10.16 10.89
N GLN A 302 -4.56 11.04 11.59
CA GLN A 302 -3.12 11.26 11.35
C GLN A 302 -2.28 10.00 11.63
N ASN A 303 -2.60 9.27 12.69
CA ASN A 303 -1.83 8.10 13.10
C ASN A 303 -2.17 6.85 12.28
N VAL A 304 -3.41 6.63 11.93
CA VAL A 304 -3.91 5.40 11.28
C VAL A 304 -4.00 5.53 9.76
N LYS A 305 -3.84 6.73 9.18
CA LYS A 305 -3.81 6.93 7.72
C LYS A 305 -5.06 6.45 6.97
N GLY A 306 -6.22 6.48 7.59
CA GLY A 306 -7.41 5.86 7.01
C GLY A 306 -8.76 6.31 7.57
N LEU A 307 -8.90 7.55 7.98
CA LEU A 307 -10.22 8.12 8.36
C LEU A 307 -10.79 8.98 7.26
#